data_c61322b356799ca17ba646dcaad1a308
#
_entry.id   c61322b356799ca17ba646dcaad1a308
#
_cell.length_a   1.000
_cell.length_b   1.000
_cell.length_c   1.000
_cell.angle_alpha   90.00
_cell.angle_beta   90.00
_cell.angle_gamma   90.00
#
_symmetry.space_group_name_H-M   'P 1'
#
loop_
_entity.id
_entity.type
_entity.pdbx_description
1 polymer ?
#
loop_
_entity_poly.entity_id
_entity_poly.type
_entity_poly.pdbx_seq_one_letter_code
_entity_poly.pdbx_strand_id
1 'polypeptide(L)'
;MTDKPTLMVFSAHTADFISRCGGTIAKYSRAGSTVFVVCLSYGERGESPRLWRERAGITVDEVKRVRQEEMARAAHVLGAEVTCLDCGDNPLVVGKDDILKMMSLLYQYRPQIVLTHWTQEPMNPDHATAADVALRTVSHAALVDMEGEPLAWPQVYLFEPSVPETEETHFRPDTYIDITDVFETKMEALRQLDTQPYLAEFYQRYGEYRAWQARDLTGRKDIKYAEAFARYSPWTGSQFPL
;
A
#
# COMPACT_ATOMS: atom_id res chain seq x y z
N MET A 1 24.03 10.27 -12.33
CA MET A 1 22.57 10.29 -12.15
C MET A 1 22.33 9.46 -10.90
N THR A 2 21.75 9.99 -9.85
CA THR A 2 21.36 9.18 -8.71
C THR A 2 20.29 8.21 -9.19
N ASP A 3 20.53 6.91 -9.09
CA ASP A 3 19.56 5.88 -9.42
C ASP A 3 18.27 6.17 -8.65
N LYS A 4 17.15 6.18 -9.38
CA LYS A 4 15.84 6.42 -8.78
C LYS A 4 15.46 5.19 -7.95
N PRO A 5 14.96 5.37 -6.71
CA PRO A 5 14.69 4.23 -5.85
C PRO A 5 13.54 3.39 -6.40
N THR A 6 13.65 2.08 -6.29
CA THR A 6 12.55 1.17 -6.51
C THR A 6 11.65 1.15 -5.28
N LEU A 7 10.35 1.31 -5.49
CA LEU A 7 9.31 1.26 -4.47
C LEU A 7 8.51 -0.05 -4.61
N MET A 8 8.40 -0.81 -3.54
CA MET A 8 7.52 -1.98 -3.48
C MET A 8 6.43 -1.79 -2.45
N VAL A 9 5.20 -2.18 -2.79
CA VAL A 9 4.05 -2.09 -1.90
C VAL A 9 3.48 -3.48 -1.67
N PHE A 10 3.32 -3.89 -0.41
CA PHE A 10 2.54 -5.07 -0.04
C PHE A 10 1.17 -4.63 0.48
N SER A 11 0.13 -5.06 -0.21
CA SER A 11 -1.26 -4.67 0.01
C SER A 11 -2.10 -5.90 0.32
N ALA A 12 -2.94 -5.85 1.35
CA ALA A 12 -3.84 -6.95 1.67
C ALA A 12 -4.85 -7.17 0.54
N HIS A 13 -5.48 -6.08 0.09
CA HIS A 13 -6.56 -6.11 -0.90
C HIS A 13 -6.32 -5.08 -2.02
N THR A 14 -7.12 -5.19 -3.06
CA THR A 14 -7.05 -4.33 -4.26
C THR A 14 -7.14 -2.83 -3.95
N ALA A 15 -7.99 -2.43 -3.01
CA ALA A 15 -8.23 -1.00 -2.75
C ALA A 15 -7.14 -0.33 -1.91
N ASP A 16 -6.38 -1.09 -1.12
CA ASP A 16 -5.50 -0.51 -0.09
C ASP A 16 -4.36 0.31 -0.67
N PHE A 17 -3.62 -0.23 -1.66
CA PHE A 17 -2.49 0.50 -2.23
C PHE A 17 -2.95 1.78 -2.96
N ILE A 18 -4.18 1.78 -3.50
CA ILE A 18 -4.74 2.92 -4.20
C ILE A 18 -5.14 3.99 -3.19
N SER A 19 -5.87 3.58 -2.17
CA SER A 19 -6.46 4.48 -1.19
C SER A 19 -5.43 5.05 -0.20
N ARG A 20 -4.51 4.22 0.29
CA ARG A 20 -3.60 4.60 1.37
C ARG A 20 -2.30 5.22 0.90
N CYS A 21 -1.77 4.78 -0.25
CA CYS A 21 -0.49 5.28 -0.77
C CYS A 21 -0.49 5.57 -2.29
N GLY A 22 -1.67 5.67 -2.93
CA GLY A 22 -1.77 5.90 -4.37
C GLY A 22 -1.13 7.20 -4.84
N GLY A 23 -1.21 8.27 -4.06
CA GLY A 23 -0.52 9.52 -4.36
C GLY A 23 1.00 9.38 -4.30
N THR A 24 1.51 8.69 -3.29
CA THR A 24 2.94 8.36 -3.18
C THR A 24 3.40 7.50 -4.37
N ILE A 25 2.63 6.46 -4.74
CA ILE A 25 2.90 5.62 -5.92
C ILE A 25 3.00 6.50 -7.18
N ALA A 26 1.97 7.32 -7.45
CA ALA A 26 1.95 8.20 -8.61
C ALA A 26 3.13 9.19 -8.64
N LYS A 27 3.52 9.70 -7.48
CA LYS A 27 4.66 10.62 -7.36
C LYS A 27 5.99 9.95 -7.72
N TYR A 28 6.25 8.76 -7.19
CA TYR A 28 7.45 7.99 -7.48
C TYR A 28 7.47 7.54 -8.95
N SER A 29 6.37 7.00 -9.46
CA SER A 29 6.24 6.59 -10.86
C SER A 29 6.49 7.78 -11.81
N ARG A 30 5.85 8.93 -11.58
CA ARG A 30 6.06 10.14 -12.37
C ARG A 30 7.51 10.65 -12.31
N ALA A 31 8.19 10.46 -11.20
CA ALA A 31 9.62 10.73 -11.07
C ALA A 31 10.49 9.72 -11.82
N GLY A 32 9.93 8.64 -12.37
CA GLY A 32 10.58 7.58 -13.13
C GLY A 32 11.19 6.48 -12.27
N SER A 33 10.74 6.31 -11.04
CA SER A 33 11.02 5.15 -10.21
C SER A 33 10.24 3.93 -10.71
N THR A 34 10.81 2.74 -10.55
CA THR A 34 10.05 1.50 -10.67
C THR A 34 9.15 1.36 -9.44
N VAL A 35 7.86 1.17 -9.66
CA VAL A 35 6.89 0.92 -8.59
C VAL A 35 6.20 -0.41 -8.84
N PHE A 36 6.34 -1.34 -7.91
CA PHE A 36 5.75 -2.66 -7.98
C PHE A 36 4.83 -2.93 -6.79
N VAL A 37 3.60 -3.37 -7.05
CA VAL A 37 2.60 -3.68 -6.04
C VAL A 37 2.35 -5.18 -6.00
N VAL A 38 2.40 -5.75 -4.81
CA VAL A 38 2.01 -7.14 -4.52
C VAL A 38 0.74 -7.10 -3.68
N CYS A 39 -0.41 -7.37 -4.31
CA CYS A 39 -1.66 -7.63 -3.61
C CYS A 39 -1.67 -9.07 -3.10
N LEU A 40 -2.06 -9.30 -1.85
CA LEU A 40 -2.18 -10.64 -1.29
C LEU A 40 -3.50 -11.29 -1.68
N SER A 41 -4.58 -10.51 -1.81
CA SER A 41 -5.90 -10.98 -2.25
C SER A 41 -6.62 -9.94 -3.11
N TYR A 42 -7.71 -10.33 -3.72
CA TYR A 42 -8.57 -9.40 -4.46
C TYR A 42 -9.56 -8.63 -3.55
N GLY A 43 -9.75 -9.04 -2.29
CA GLY A 43 -10.80 -8.50 -1.41
C GLY A 43 -12.19 -8.97 -1.85
N GLU A 44 -12.28 -10.19 -2.34
CA GLU A 44 -13.47 -10.75 -2.97
C GLU A 44 -14.62 -10.98 -2.01
N ARG A 45 -14.33 -11.22 -0.72
CA ARG A 45 -15.35 -11.44 0.32
C ARG A 45 -15.61 -10.21 1.16
N GLY A 46 -14.57 -9.69 1.81
CA GLY A 46 -14.67 -8.61 2.80
C GLY A 46 -14.83 -7.23 2.17
N GLU A 47 -14.22 -6.99 1.00
CA GLU A 47 -14.18 -5.65 0.39
C GLU A 47 -15.06 -5.50 -0.87
N SER A 48 -15.94 -6.45 -1.13
CA SER A 48 -16.84 -6.42 -2.28
C SER A 48 -18.33 -6.47 -1.91
N PRO A 49 -18.78 -5.81 -0.82
CA PRO A 49 -20.16 -5.97 -0.34
C PRO A 49 -21.21 -5.48 -1.34
N ARG A 50 -20.86 -4.53 -2.21
CA ARG A 50 -21.77 -4.04 -3.25
C ARG A 50 -22.08 -5.14 -4.26
N LEU A 51 -21.09 -5.86 -4.77
CA LEU A 51 -21.29 -6.94 -5.73
C LEU A 51 -22.18 -8.04 -5.14
N TRP A 52 -21.91 -8.43 -3.92
CA TRP A 52 -22.69 -9.47 -3.23
C TRP A 52 -24.15 -9.07 -3.00
N ARG A 53 -24.43 -7.78 -2.80
CA ARG A 53 -25.80 -7.29 -2.60
C ARG A 53 -26.57 -7.07 -3.92
N GLU A 54 -25.89 -6.56 -4.94
CA GLU A 54 -26.54 -6.12 -6.19
C GLU A 54 -26.66 -7.23 -7.23
N ARG A 55 -25.84 -8.28 -7.15
CA ARG A 55 -25.82 -9.39 -8.14
C ARG A 55 -26.18 -10.71 -7.49
N ALA A 56 -27.47 -11.03 -7.47
CA ALA A 56 -27.94 -12.30 -6.93
C ALA A 56 -27.28 -13.48 -7.67
N GLY A 57 -26.69 -14.42 -6.91
CA GLY A 57 -26.04 -15.61 -7.46
C GLY A 57 -24.63 -15.39 -8.00
N ILE A 58 -24.03 -14.21 -7.81
CA ILE A 58 -22.63 -13.97 -8.19
C ILE A 58 -21.71 -14.96 -7.45
N THR A 59 -20.73 -15.48 -8.14
CA THR A 59 -19.72 -16.38 -7.58
C THR A 59 -18.48 -15.63 -7.11
N VAL A 60 -17.68 -16.27 -6.25
CA VAL A 60 -16.38 -15.74 -5.79
C VAL A 60 -15.46 -15.45 -6.98
N ASP A 61 -15.40 -16.34 -7.97
CA ASP A 61 -14.55 -16.17 -9.14
C ASP A 61 -14.99 -14.99 -10.03
N GLU A 62 -16.29 -14.72 -10.11
CA GLU A 62 -16.79 -13.53 -10.80
C GLU A 62 -16.44 -12.25 -10.06
N VAL A 63 -16.52 -12.26 -8.73
CA VAL A 63 -16.06 -11.12 -7.92
C VAL A 63 -14.57 -10.89 -8.11
N LYS A 64 -13.75 -11.96 -8.04
CA LYS A 64 -12.30 -11.86 -8.28
C LYS A 64 -11.97 -11.24 -9.64
N ARG A 65 -12.67 -11.63 -10.71
CA ARG A 65 -12.46 -11.02 -12.04
C ARG A 65 -12.75 -9.52 -12.05
N VAL A 66 -13.85 -9.08 -11.45
CA VAL A 66 -14.19 -7.66 -11.36
C VAL A 66 -13.08 -6.91 -10.59
N ARG A 67 -12.67 -7.43 -9.45
CA ARG A 67 -11.62 -6.83 -8.61
C ARG A 67 -10.26 -6.80 -9.31
N GLN A 68 -9.92 -7.84 -10.06
CA GLN A 68 -8.71 -7.89 -10.87
C GLN A 68 -8.69 -6.80 -11.95
N GLU A 69 -9.82 -6.59 -12.63
CA GLU A 69 -9.94 -5.53 -13.63
C GLU A 69 -9.84 -4.14 -13.01
N GLU A 70 -10.49 -3.90 -11.86
CA GLU A 70 -10.38 -2.66 -11.10
C GLU A 70 -8.91 -2.40 -10.68
N MET A 71 -8.25 -3.41 -10.12
CA MET A 71 -6.85 -3.36 -9.72
C MET A 71 -5.93 -2.97 -10.88
N ALA A 72 -6.10 -3.63 -12.04
CA ALA A 72 -5.27 -3.37 -13.21
C ALA A 72 -5.47 -1.95 -13.77
N ARG A 73 -6.73 -1.48 -13.86
CA ARG A 73 -7.02 -0.11 -14.29
C ARG A 73 -6.44 0.93 -13.36
N ALA A 74 -6.61 0.74 -12.04
CA ALA A 74 -6.10 1.67 -11.05
C ALA A 74 -4.57 1.71 -11.01
N ALA A 75 -3.90 0.56 -11.07
CA ALA A 75 -2.44 0.47 -11.14
C ALA A 75 -1.89 1.16 -12.40
N HIS A 76 -2.56 0.99 -13.55
CA HIS A 76 -2.20 1.68 -14.79
C HIS A 76 -2.27 3.21 -14.64
N VAL A 77 -3.35 3.74 -14.03
CA VAL A 77 -3.50 5.19 -13.75
C VAL A 77 -2.36 5.69 -12.86
N LEU A 78 -1.96 4.91 -11.85
CA LEU A 78 -0.88 5.27 -10.93
C LEU A 78 0.53 5.09 -11.54
N GLY A 79 0.63 4.40 -12.68
CA GLY A 79 1.90 4.07 -13.33
C GLY A 79 2.71 3.00 -12.57
N ALA A 80 2.04 2.06 -11.94
CA ALA A 80 2.65 0.96 -11.20
C ALA A 80 2.41 -0.38 -11.90
N GLU A 81 3.37 -1.30 -11.77
CA GLU A 81 3.16 -2.71 -12.04
C GLU A 81 2.46 -3.36 -10.84
N VAL A 82 1.57 -4.31 -11.09
CA VAL A 82 0.83 -5.00 -10.02
C VAL A 82 0.70 -6.49 -10.28
N THR A 83 0.83 -7.28 -9.22
CA THR A 83 0.47 -8.71 -9.21
C THR A 83 -0.40 -9.03 -8.00
N CYS A 84 -1.21 -10.08 -8.09
CA CYS A 84 -1.97 -10.62 -6.96
C CYS A 84 -1.59 -12.07 -6.71
N LEU A 85 -1.36 -12.43 -5.45
CA LEU A 85 -1.02 -13.81 -5.05
C LEU A 85 -2.25 -14.69 -4.87
N ASP A 86 -3.43 -14.08 -4.80
CA ASP A 86 -4.72 -14.77 -4.65
C ASP A 86 -4.81 -15.69 -3.40
N CYS A 87 -4.30 -15.19 -2.28
CA CYS A 87 -4.32 -15.91 -0.99
C CYS A 87 -5.71 -16.01 -0.35
N GLY A 88 -6.74 -15.39 -0.99
CA GLY A 88 -8.08 -15.26 -0.42
C GLY A 88 -8.14 -14.14 0.64
N ASP A 89 -9.37 -13.77 1.01
CA ASP A 89 -9.60 -12.76 2.07
C ASP A 89 -10.69 -13.22 3.03
N ASN A 90 -10.75 -12.58 4.17
CA ASN A 90 -11.75 -12.78 5.21
C ASN A 90 -12.01 -14.27 5.55
N PRO A 91 -10.98 -14.98 6.06
CA PRO A 91 -9.66 -14.50 6.47
C PRO A 91 -8.59 -14.59 5.36
N LEU A 92 -7.65 -13.66 5.36
CA LEU A 92 -6.42 -13.74 4.58
C LEU A 92 -5.48 -14.80 5.19
N VAL A 93 -5.12 -15.80 4.39
CA VAL A 93 -4.20 -16.87 4.82
C VAL A 93 -3.03 -16.98 3.85
N VAL A 94 -1.85 -16.56 4.29
CA VAL A 94 -0.62 -16.56 3.48
C VAL A 94 0.23 -17.77 3.83
N GLY A 95 0.40 -18.66 2.87
CA GLY A 95 1.18 -19.89 3.03
C GLY A 95 2.68 -19.70 2.80
N LYS A 96 3.45 -20.77 3.07
CA LYS A 96 4.90 -20.78 2.85
C LYS A 96 5.27 -20.45 1.40
N ASP A 97 4.55 -21.03 0.44
CA ASP A 97 4.85 -20.84 -0.98
C ASP A 97 4.61 -19.39 -1.43
N ASP A 98 3.62 -18.72 -0.84
CA ASP A 98 3.35 -17.31 -1.12
C ASP A 98 4.45 -16.41 -0.54
N ILE A 99 4.92 -16.71 0.69
CA ILE A 99 6.09 -16.02 1.27
C ILE A 99 7.32 -16.19 0.38
N LEU A 100 7.58 -17.39 -0.15
CA LEU A 100 8.70 -17.64 -1.07
C LEU A 100 8.54 -16.85 -2.38
N LYS A 101 7.32 -16.75 -2.94
CA LYS A 101 7.05 -15.88 -4.10
C LYS A 101 7.32 -14.41 -3.78
N MET A 102 6.88 -13.92 -2.61
CA MET A 102 7.16 -12.56 -2.17
C MET A 102 8.67 -12.31 -2.03
N MET A 103 9.44 -13.26 -1.47
CA MET A 103 10.89 -13.19 -1.39
C MET A 103 11.52 -13.12 -2.78
N SER A 104 11.10 -13.97 -3.73
CA SER A 104 11.59 -13.93 -5.11
C SER A 104 11.34 -12.56 -5.77
N LEU A 105 10.18 -11.94 -5.53
CA LEU A 105 9.89 -10.58 -6.01
C LEU A 105 10.81 -9.54 -5.35
N LEU A 106 11.10 -9.65 -4.06
CA LEU A 106 12.06 -8.78 -3.38
C LEU A 106 13.46 -8.91 -3.98
N TYR A 107 13.93 -10.12 -4.29
CA TYR A 107 15.23 -10.33 -4.95
C TYR A 107 15.24 -9.81 -6.39
N GLN A 108 14.15 -9.98 -7.13
CA GLN A 108 14.03 -9.50 -8.50
C GLN A 108 14.06 -7.97 -8.60
N TYR A 109 13.27 -7.28 -7.77
CA TYR A 109 13.11 -5.82 -7.84
C TYR A 109 14.08 -5.05 -6.95
N ARG A 110 14.66 -5.68 -5.93
CA ARG A 110 15.60 -5.09 -4.94
C ARG A 110 15.16 -3.69 -4.47
N PRO A 111 13.97 -3.56 -3.87
CA PRO A 111 13.42 -2.26 -3.51
C PRO A 111 14.24 -1.58 -2.43
N GLN A 112 14.43 -0.27 -2.55
CA GLN A 112 15.01 0.58 -1.50
C GLN A 112 13.94 1.07 -0.52
N ILE A 113 12.66 1.06 -0.96
CA ILE A 113 11.53 1.48 -0.14
C ILE A 113 10.46 0.40 -0.21
N VAL A 114 9.95 0.01 0.95
CA VAL A 114 8.79 -0.90 1.08
C VAL A 114 7.69 -0.20 1.84
N LEU A 115 6.48 -0.25 1.30
CA LEU A 115 5.25 0.20 1.96
C LEU A 115 4.38 -1.01 2.29
N THR A 116 3.79 -1.02 3.49
CA THR A 116 2.78 -2.01 3.86
C THR A 116 1.84 -1.45 4.92
N HIS A 117 0.91 -2.26 5.38
CA HIS A 117 -0.09 -1.89 6.38
C HIS A 117 0.51 -1.58 7.76
N TRP A 118 -0.23 -0.83 8.56
CA TRP A 118 0.02 -0.70 9.98
C TRP A 118 -0.24 -2.04 10.69
N THR A 119 0.58 -2.34 11.70
CA THR A 119 0.55 -3.66 12.37
C THR A 119 -0.63 -3.84 13.33
N GLN A 120 -1.24 -2.76 13.80
CA GLN A 120 -2.37 -2.78 14.74
C GLN A 120 -3.63 -2.28 14.02
N GLU A 121 -4.38 -3.20 13.45
CA GLU A 121 -5.59 -2.93 12.68
C GLU A 121 -6.75 -3.79 13.19
N PRO A 122 -7.49 -3.31 14.20
CA PRO A 122 -8.56 -4.09 14.82
C PRO A 122 -9.82 -4.21 13.94
N MET A 123 -10.01 -3.28 12.99
CA MET A 123 -11.20 -3.25 12.14
C MET A 123 -11.12 -4.18 10.94
N ASN A 124 -9.90 -4.48 10.49
CA ASN A 124 -9.66 -5.42 9.40
C ASN A 124 -8.44 -6.30 9.71
N PRO A 125 -8.65 -7.50 10.28
CA PRO A 125 -7.56 -8.40 10.67
C PRO A 125 -6.65 -8.82 9.51
N ASP A 126 -7.15 -8.80 8.27
CA ASP A 126 -6.36 -9.13 7.07
C ASP A 126 -5.24 -8.11 6.86
N HIS A 127 -5.47 -6.83 7.20
CA HIS A 127 -4.43 -5.79 7.13
C HIS A 127 -3.28 -6.06 8.10
N ALA A 128 -3.59 -6.43 9.34
CA ALA A 128 -2.57 -6.80 10.32
C ALA A 128 -1.79 -8.06 9.88
N THR A 129 -2.48 -9.04 9.29
CA THR A 129 -1.86 -10.23 8.70
C THR A 129 -0.93 -9.84 7.55
N ALA A 130 -1.36 -8.96 6.64
CA ALA A 130 -0.55 -8.49 5.53
C ALA A 130 0.70 -7.75 6.01
N ALA A 131 0.57 -6.90 7.04
CA ALA A 131 1.71 -6.22 7.66
C ALA A 131 2.73 -7.22 8.23
N ASP A 132 2.28 -8.17 9.06
CA ASP A 132 3.15 -9.17 9.67
C ASP A 132 3.89 -10.00 8.61
N VAL A 133 3.16 -10.50 7.61
CA VAL A 133 3.75 -11.30 6.54
C VAL A 133 4.76 -10.48 5.73
N ALA A 134 4.44 -9.25 5.35
CA ALA A 134 5.35 -8.39 4.61
C ALA A 134 6.64 -8.11 5.37
N LEU A 135 6.55 -7.76 6.65
CA LEU A 135 7.69 -7.48 7.51
C LEU A 135 8.59 -8.71 7.70
N ARG A 136 7.98 -9.87 7.94
CA ARG A 136 8.73 -11.15 8.04
C ARG A 136 9.39 -11.52 6.71
N THR A 137 8.70 -11.32 5.59
CA THR A 137 9.27 -11.61 4.27
C THR A 137 10.48 -10.72 3.97
N VAL A 138 10.41 -9.42 4.26
CA VAL A 138 11.57 -8.50 4.16
C VAL A 138 12.72 -8.97 5.06
N SER A 139 12.43 -9.34 6.30
CA SER A 139 13.43 -9.87 7.22
C SER A 139 14.10 -11.14 6.68
N HIS A 140 13.32 -12.09 6.20
CA HIS A 140 13.86 -13.33 5.64
C HIS A 140 14.72 -13.06 4.41
N ALA A 141 14.28 -12.21 3.48
CA ALA A 141 15.04 -11.86 2.29
C ALA A 141 16.34 -11.11 2.60
N ALA A 142 16.41 -10.37 3.70
CA ALA A 142 17.62 -9.68 4.13
C ALA A 142 18.60 -10.56 4.92
N LEU A 143 18.13 -11.66 5.53
CA LEU A 143 18.94 -12.55 6.36
C LEU A 143 19.43 -13.80 5.62
N VAL A 144 18.72 -14.24 4.59
CA VAL A 144 18.98 -15.49 3.88
C VAL A 144 19.23 -15.18 2.41
N ASP A 145 20.40 -15.61 1.96
CA ASP A 145 20.71 -15.62 0.54
C ASP A 145 20.09 -16.86 -0.13
N MET A 146 19.05 -16.65 -0.92
CA MET A 146 18.44 -17.73 -1.72
C MET A 146 18.87 -17.69 -3.20
N GLU A 147 19.38 -16.55 -3.68
CA GLU A 147 19.67 -16.32 -5.11
C GLU A 147 20.99 -15.56 -5.38
N GLY A 148 21.94 -15.60 -4.43
CA GLY A 148 23.30 -15.03 -4.59
C GLY A 148 23.65 -13.99 -3.55
N GLU A 149 22.99 -12.85 -3.49
CA GLU A 149 23.26 -11.82 -2.48
C GLU A 149 22.00 -11.48 -1.66
N PRO A 150 22.11 -11.38 -0.33
CA PRO A 150 21.00 -10.97 0.52
C PRO A 150 20.42 -9.64 0.06
N LEU A 151 19.13 -9.43 0.32
CA LEU A 151 18.51 -8.15 0.11
C LEU A 151 19.12 -7.10 1.05
N ALA A 152 19.59 -5.97 0.52
CA ALA A 152 19.88 -4.83 1.35
C ALA A 152 18.59 -4.38 2.07
N TRP A 153 18.66 -4.11 3.39
CA TRP A 153 17.47 -3.71 4.16
C TRP A 153 16.82 -2.47 3.56
N PRO A 154 15.57 -2.56 3.08
CA PRO A 154 14.86 -1.40 2.57
C PRO A 154 14.41 -0.48 3.71
N GLN A 155 14.14 0.78 3.37
CA GLN A 155 13.38 1.64 4.28
C GLN A 155 11.91 1.22 4.25
N VAL A 156 11.39 0.78 5.39
CA VAL A 156 10.01 0.30 5.49
C VAL A 156 9.15 1.38 6.15
N TYR A 157 8.03 1.70 5.51
CA TYR A 157 7.00 2.61 6.01
C TYR A 157 5.65 1.91 6.04
N LEU A 158 4.90 2.18 7.08
CA LEU A 158 3.58 1.61 7.32
C LEU A 158 2.52 2.69 7.04
N PHE A 159 1.61 2.41 6.11
CA PHE A 159 0.50 3.31 5.85
C PHE A 159 -0.65 3.08 6.84
N GLU A 160 -1.54 4.03 6.90
CA GLU A 160 -2.60 4.15 7.90
C GLU A 160 -3.53 2.94 7.98
N PRO A 161 -4.02 2.60 9.18
CA PRO A 161 -5.12 1.65 9.35
C PRO A 161 -6.46 2.21 8.81
N SER A 162 -7.48 1.36 8.77
CA SER A 162 -8.83 1.72 8.29
C SER A 162 -9.47 2.85 9.10
N VAL A 163 -9.23 2.84 10.40
CA VAL A 163 -9.62 3.91 11.34
C VAL A 163 -8.38 4.32 12.11
N PRO A 164 -7.63 5.29 11.61
CA PRO A 164 -6.40 5.73 12.27
C PRO A 164 -6.67 6.57 13.52
N GLU A 165 -5.62 6.72 14.33
CA GLU A 165 -5.61 7.60 15.52
C GLU A 165 -6.67 7.27 16.56
N THR A 166 -7.01 6.00 16.72
CA THR A 166 -7.80 5.50 17.85
C THR A 166 -6.90 4.92 18.93
N GLU A 167 -7.48 4.73 20.13
CA GLU A 167 -6.77 4.08 21.24
C GLU A 167 -6.36 2.64 20.90
N GLU A 168 -7.12 1.98 20.05
CA GLU A 168 -6.85 0.59 19.64
C GLU A 168 -5.75 0.49 18.57
N THR A 169 -5.67 1.45 17.67
CA THR A 169 -4.69 1.42 16.58
C THR A 169 -3.33 1.97 16.98
N HIS A 170 -3.28 2.92 17.89
CA HIS A 170 -2.06 3.65 18.28
C HIS A 170 -1.25 4.19 17.10
N PHE A 171 -1.89 4.43 15.95
CA PHE A 171 -1.20 4.93 14.77
C PHE A 171 -0.72 6.36 15.00
N ARG A 172 0.59 6.56 14.88
CA ARG A 172 1.22 7.87 15.01
C ARG A 172 2.12 8.10 13.80
N PRO A 173 1.66 8.83 12.79
CA PRO A 173 2.48 9.12 11.63
C PRO A 173 3.64 10.06 12.01
N ASP A 174 4.80 9.78 11.45
CA ASP A 174 6.02 10.59 11.57
C ASP A 174 6.52 11.09 10.21
N THR A 175 5.91 10.61 9.13
CA THR A 175 6.30 10.90 7.76
C THR A 175 5.07 11.29 6.95
N TYR A 176 5.13 12.48 6.32
CA TYR A 176 4.06 12.98 5.46
C TYR A 176 4.60 13.20 4.05
N ILE A 177 3.96 12.59 3.08
CA ILE A 177 4.28 12.79 1.67
C ILE A 177 3.29 13.79 1.06
N ASP A 178 3.80 14.94 0.62
CA ASP A 178 3.02 15.92 -0.13
C ASP A 178 2.66 15.33 -1.49
N ILE A 179 1.36 15.11 -1.71
CA ILE A 179 0.80 14.56 -2.96
C ILE A 179 -0.02 15.59 -3.74
N THR A 180 0.10 16.87 -3.40
CA THR A 180 -0.71 17.96 -3.99
C THR A 180 -0.67 17.94 -5.52
N ASP A 181 0.49 17.69 -6.08
CA ASP A 181 0.75 17.72 -7.53
C ASP A 181 0.33 16.45 -8.28
N VAL A 182 -0.02 15.39 -7.56
CA VAL A 182 -0.48 14.09 -8.09
C VAL A 182 -1.85 13.69 -7.54
N PHE A 183 -2.49 14.57 -6.78
CA PHE A 183 -3.73 14.25 -6.09
C PHE A 183 -4.84 13.81 -7.06
N GLU A 184 -5.01 14.50 -8.19
CA GLU A 184 -6.01 14.10 -9.20
C GLU A 184 -5.71 12.72 -9.81
N THR A 185 -4.45 12.35 -9.96
CA THR A 185 -4.06 10.99 -10.40
C THR A 185 -4.51 9.94 -9.38
N LYS A 186 -4.31 10.19 -8.10
CA LYS A 186 -4.85 9.33 -7.02
C LYS A 186 -6.37 9.23 -7.08
N MET A 187 -7.06 10.36 -7.23
CA MET A 187 -8.52 10.39 -7.29
C MET A 187 -9.06 9.64 -8.51
N GLU A 188 -8.39 9.76 -9.66
CA GLU A 188 -8.76 9.00 -10.86
C GLU A 188 -8.57 7.49 -10.66
N ALA A 189 -7.48 7.07 -10.00
CA ALA A 189 -7.27 5.67 -9.65
C ALA A 189 -8.36 5.14 -8.69
N LEU A 190 -8.78 5.93 -7.70
CA LEU A 190 -9.89 5.58 -6.80
C LEU A 190 -11.22 5.42 -7.53
N ARG A 191 -11.49 6.25 -8.56
CA ARG A 191 -12.70 6.14 -9.40
C ARG A 191 -12.73 4.87 -10.25
N GLN A 192 -11.62 4.16 -10.41
CA GLN A 192 -11.60 2.84 -11.06
C GLN A 192 -12.22 1.73 -10.18
N LEU A 193 -12.46 2.01 -8.89
CA LEU A 193 -13.03 1.06 -7.94
C LEU A 193 -14.57 1.15 -7.91
N ASP A 194 -15.23 0.65 -8.94
CA ASP A 194 -16.70 0.64 -9.05
C ASP A 194 -17.40 -0.10 -7.89
N THR A 195 -16.69 -1.05 -7.28
CA THR A 195 -17.20 -1.83 -6.14
C THR A 195 -17.19 -1.04 -4.83
N GLN A 196 -16.35 -0.01 -4.72
CA GLN A 196 -16.16 0.81 -3.52
C GLN A 196 -16.13 2.32 -3.83
N PRO A 197 -17.17 2.90 -4.48
CA PRO A 197 -17.15 4.27 -4.98
C PRO A 197 -17.05 5.34 -3.87
N TYR A 198 -17.39 4.99 -2.63
CA TYR A 198 -17.30 5.89 -1.47
C TYR A 198 -15.85 6.24 -1.09
N LEU A 199 -14.88 5.42 -1.51
CA LEU A 199 -13.47 5.65 -1.17
C LEU A 199 -12.94 6.96 -1.74
N ALA A 200 -13.40 7.38 -2.92
CA ALA A 200 -12.98 8.64 -3.52
C ALA A 200 -13.31 9.84 -2.62
N GLU A 201 -14.54 9.94 -2.13
CA GLU A 201 -14.96 11.03 -1.23
C GLU A 201 -14.22 10.95 0.12
N PHE A 202 -14.10 9.76 0.68
CA PHE A 202 -13.41 9.55 1.95
C PHE A 202 -11.95 10.00 1.88
N TYR A 203 -11.20 9.51 0.89
CA TYR A 203 -9.77 9.82 0.79
C TYR A 203 -9.47 11.23 0.26
N GLN A 204 -10.44 11.91 -0.35
CA GLN A 204 -10.32 13.34 -0.60
C GLN A 204 -10.24 14.12 0.73
N ARG A 205 -11.21 13.91 1.61
CA ARG A 205 -11.25 14.57 2.94
C ARG A 205 -10.04 14.18 3.79
N TYR A 206 -9.64 12.92 3.66
CA TYR A 206 -8.52 12.40 4.42
C TYR A 206 -7.18 13.00 3.98
N GLY A 207 -6.96 13.15 2.68
CA GLY A 207 -5.79 13.83 2.14
C GLY A 207 -5.69 15.29 2.56
N GLU A 208 -6.82 16.00 2.64
CA GLU A 208 -6.89 17.38 3.18
C GLU A 208 -6.52 17.43 4.67
N TYR A 209 -7.05 16.49 5.47
CA TYR A 209 -6.75 16.39 6.90
C TYR A 209 -5.25 16.13 7.14
N ARG A 210 -4.64 15.19 6.42
CA ARG A 210 -3.21 14.91 6.53
C ARG A 210 -2.34 16.08 6.06
N ALA A 211 -2.77 16.81 5.04
CA ALA A 211 -2.11 18.05 4.64
C ALA A 211 -2.19 19.13 5.73
N TRP A 212 -3.34 19.25 6.41
CA TRP A 212 -3.46 20.17 7.54
C TRP A 212 -2.48 19.81 8.65
N GLN A 213 -2.40 18.55 9.08
CA GLN A 213 -1.42 18.10 10.07
C GLN A 213 0.02 18.38 9.61
N ALA A 214 0.36 18.04 8.36
CA ALA A 214 1.70 18.29 7.83
C ALA A 214 2.07 19.79 7.88
N ARG A 215 1.14 20.69 7.51
CA ARG A 215 1.36 22.15 7.59
C ARG A 215 1.64 22.63 9.00
N ASP A 216 0.82 22.17 9.95
CA ASP A 216 0.94 22.63 11.34
C ASP A 216 2.20 22.09 12.03
N LEU A 217 2.60 20.87 11.73
CA LEU A 217 3.78 20.23 12.33
C LEU A 217 5.09 20.69 11.69
N THR A 218 5.10 21.06 10.40
CA THR A 218 6.34 21.36 9.67
C THR A 218 6.48 22.82 9.26
N GLY A 219 5.44 23.63 9.40
CA GLY A 219 5.40 25.04 8.95
C GLY A 219 5.28 25.20 7.43
N ARG A 220 5.22 24.13 6.66
CA ARG A 220 5.02 24.17 5.20
C ARG A 220 3.56 24.48 4.88
N LYS A 221 3.27 25.65 4.31
CA LYS A 221 1.90 26.12 4.04
C LYS A 221 1.37 25.78 2.66
N ASP A 222 2.21 25.28 1.80
CA ASP A 222 1.93 24.99 0.38
C ASP A 222 1.25 23.64 0.14
N ILE A 223 1.27 22.72 1.12
CA ILE A 223 0.70 21.38 1.02
C ILE A 223 -0.83 21.44 1.06
N LYS A 224 -1.50 20.94 0.03
CA LYS A 224 -2.97 20.84 -0.03
C LYS A 224 -3.50 19.44 0.26
N TYR A 225 -2.74 18.42 -0.15
CA TYR A 225 -3.05 17.01 0.05
C TYR A 225 -1.81 16.26 0.46
N ALA A 226 -1.93 15.35 1.42
CA ALA A 226 -0.82 14.53 1.89
C ALA A 226 -1.28 13.10 2.19
N GLU A 227 -0.34 12.18 2.15
CA GLU A 227 -0.45 10.84 2.71
C GLU A 227 0.48 10.72 3.91
N ALA A 228 0.06 9.96 4.93
CA ALA A 228 0.78 9.84 6.18
C ALA A 228 1.25 8.40 6.41
N PHE A 229 2.46 8.27 6.90
CA PHE A 229 3.12 7.00 7.16
C PHE A 229 3.77 7.01 8.54
N ALA A 230 3.88 5.83 9.12
CA ALA A 230 4.75 5.59 10.27
C ALA A 230 6.00 4.84 9.80
N ARG A 231 7.16 5.32 10.18
CA ARG A 231 8.42 4.70 9.82
C ARG A 231 8.66 3.47 10.69
N TYR A 232 8.85 2.32 10.05
CA TYR A 232 9.17 1.08 10.73
C TYR A 232 10.68 0.90 10.92
N SER A 233 11.44 1.12 9.85
CA SER A 233 12.90 0.99 9.89
C SER A 233 13.54 2.21 10.56
N PRO A 234 14.44 2.03 11.54
CA PRO A 234 15.17 3.15 12.11
C PRO A 234 16.07 3.81 11.05
N TRP A 235 16.26 5.12 11.17
CA TRP A 235 17.23 5.82 10.35
C TRP A 235 18.65 5.45 10.80
N THR A 236 19.50 5.10 9.82
CA THR A 236 20.94 4.91 10.05
C THR A 236 21.70 5.66 8.96
N GLY A 237 22.50 6.61 9.34
CA GLY A 237 23.32 7.40 8.41
C GLY A 237 24.36 8.22 9.16
N SER A 238 25.29 8.82 8.42
CA SER A 238 26.33 9.68 8.97
C SER A 238 25.81 11.09 9.36
N GLN A 239 24.59 11.46 8.93
CA GLN A 239 23.94 12.73 9.16
C GLN A 239 22.44 12.49 9.39
N PHE A 240 21.74 13.45 10.00
CA PHE A 240 20.28 13.40 10.07
C PHE A 240 19.66 13.46 8.66
N PRO A 241 18.52 12.78 8.43
CA PRO A 241 17.77 12.95 7.19
C PRO A 241 17.32 14.41 7.06
N LEU A 242 17.48 14.98 5.86
CA LEU A 242 17.05 16.36 5.53
C LEU A 242 15.61 16.35 5.05
#